data_b8cfcec798c3ee6fe49d74d9c566546c
#
_entry.id   b8cfcec798c3ee6fe49d74d9c566546c
#
_cell.length_a   1.000
_cell.length_b   1.000
_cell.length_c   1.000
_cell.angle_alpha   90.00
_cell.angle_beta   90.00
_cell.angle_gamma   90.00
#
_symmetry.space_group_name_H-M   'P 1'
#
loop_
_entity.id
_entity.type
_entity.pdbx_description
1 polymer ?
#
loop_
_entity_poly.entity_id
_entity_poly.type
_entity_poly.pdbx_seq_one_letter_code
_entity_poly.pdbx_strand_id
1 'polypeptide(L)'
;MYQEEYKRWLAADLEDADLKPELSKIEGNDDEIKERFAVALKFGTAGLRGVLGAGTNRMNIYVVRQATQGLANWVKTQGGTQTVAISYDSRLKSDVFAKTAAGVLAANGIKVRIYDALMPVPALSFATRYYNCNAGIMVTASHNPAKYNGYKAYGPDGCQMTDDAAAIVYEEIQKTDVLTGAKYMSFAEGVEEGLIRFVGDDCKRALYDAIESRQVRPGLCKTAGLKLVYSPLNGSGLVPVTQVLKDIGITDITIVPEQEYPNGYFTTCSYPNPEIFDALEVGLNLAKETDADLMLATDPDADRVGIAMKCPDGSYELVSGNEVGVLLLDYICAGRIEKGTMPEKAVAVKSLVSTPLADAVAAHYGVELRNVLTGFKWIGDQIAQLEAAGEVDRFIFGFEESYGYLAGPYVRDKDAVIASMLICEMAAYYRSIGSSLKQRLEEIYAEYGRYLNKIDSFEFPGLSGMDKMSGIMQNLRENAPAEIAGYKVTEVTDYTKTEETGLPAANVLVYKLENNETVIVRPSGTEPKIKIYYTTLGKDLAEAQAEKDKLAEAVKPIMA
;
A
#
# COMPACT_ATOMS: atom_id res chain seq x y z
N MET A 1 24.65 24.61 -13.14
CA MET A 1 23.66 24.31 -12.05
C MET A 1 23.88 22.92 -11.44
N TYR A 2 23.61 21.77 -12.10
CA TYR A 2 23.83 20.45 -11.47
C TYR A 2 25.30 20.11 -11.20
N GLN A 3 26.23 20.54 -12.05
CA GLN A 3 27.68 20.39 -11.82
C GLN A 3 28.18 21.19 -10.62
N GLU A 4 27.59 22.37 -10.36
CA GLU A 4 27.93 23.20 -9.19
C GLU A 4 27.42 22.54 -7.91
N GLU A 5 26.20 21.96 -7.95
CA GLU A 5 25.65 21.24 -6.83
C GLU A 5 26.44 19.96 -6.51
N TYR A 6 26.85 19.21 -7.52
CA TYR A 6 27.77 18.08 -7.36
C TYR A 6 29.09 18.48 -6.66
N LYS A 7 29.73 19.58 -7.13
CA LYS A 7 30.97 20.08 -6.53
C LYS A 7 30.76 20.55 -5.10
N ARG A 8 29.60 21.15 -4.80
CA ARG A 8 29.23 21.55 -3.45
C ARG A 8 29.11 20.35 -2.51
N TRP A 9 28.48 19.26 -2.94
CA TRP A 9 28.37 18.03 -2.18
C TRP A 9 29.74 17.36 -1.98
N LEU A 10 30.57 17.35 -3.01
CA LEU A 10 31.92 16.77 -2.94
C LEU A 10 32.82 17.53 -1.96
N ALA A 11 32.67 18.86 -1.88
CA ALA A 11 33.42 19.72 -0.98
C ALA A 11 32.90 19.72 0.48
N ALA A 12 31.63 19.32 0.69
CA ALA A 12 31.02 19.30 2.01
C ALA A 12 31.64 18.25 2.93
N ASP A 13 31.62 18.52 4.23
CA ASP A 13 31.94 17.51 5.25
C ASP A 13 30.68 16.69 5.53
N LEU A 14 30.55 15.57 4.84
CA LEU A 14 29.36 14.71 4.89
C LEU A 14 29.46 13.73 6.07
N GLU A 15 28.42 13.73 6.93
CA GLU A 15 28.34 12.86 8.10
C GLU A 15 28.19 11.36 7.74
N ASP A 16 27.48 11.06 6.62
CA ASP A 16 27.33 9.68 6.14
C ASP A 16 28.57 9.28 5.33
N ALA A 17 29.37 8.39 5.91
CA ALA A 17 30.66 7.99 5.36
C ALA A 17 30.56 7.33 3.97
N ASP A 18 29.37 6.78 3.60
CA ASP A 18 29.18 6.11 2.30
C ASP A 18 29.06 7.10 1.15
N LEU A 19 28.62 8.33 1.40
CA LEU A 19 28.25 9.27 0.34
C LEU A 19 29.48 9.85 -0.39
N LYS A 20 30.55 10.17 0.34
CA LYS A 20 31.75 10.79 -0.25
C LYS A 20 32.51 9.86 -1.21
N PRO A 21 32.74 8.58 -0.88
CA PRO A 21 33.30 7.61 -1.82
C PRO A 21 32.39 7.41 -3.05
N GLU A 22 31.08 7.45 -2.88
CA GLU A 22 30.12 7.32 -3.98
C GLU A 22 30.22 8.51 -4.95
N LEU A 23 30.27 9.75 -4.41
CA LEU A 23 30.49 10.95 -5.22
C LEU A 23 31.78 10.91 -6.01
N SER A 24 32.87 10.44 -5.39
CA SER A 24 34.17 10.34 -6.06
C SER A 24 34.16 9.33 -7.22
N LYS A 25 33.36 8.26 -7.14
CA LYS A 25 33.23 7.25 -8.21
C LYS A 25 32.55 7.77 -9.47
N ILE A 26 31.72 8.78 -9.36
CA ILE A 26 30.99 9.36 -10.50
C ILE A 26 31.70 10.58 -11.09
N GLU A 27 32.88 10.94 -10.57
CA GLU A 27 33.68 12.06 -11.09
C GLU A 27 33.99 11.85 -12.58
N GLY A 28 33.67 12.86 -13.41
CA GLY A 28 33.81 12.80 -14.87
C GLY A 28 32.66 12.07 -15.60
N ASN A 29 31.73 11.45 -14.92
CA ASN A 29 30.53 10.85 -15.52
C ASN A 29 29.37 11.86 -15.50
N ASP A 30 29.22 12.66 -16.57
CA ASP A 30 28.23 13.75 -16.62
C ASP A 30 26.79 13.25 -16.56
N ASP A 31 26.47 12.10 -17.14
CA ASP A 31 25.13 11.52 -17.13
C ASP A 31 24.70 11.11 -15.71
N GLU A 32 25.58 10.46 -14.95
CA GLU A 32 25.36 10.10 -13.55
C GLU A 32 25.24 11.34 -12.66
N ILE A 33 26.12 12.33 -12.86
CA ILE A 33 26.06 13.60 -12.11
C ILE A 33 24.74 14.32 -12.40
N LYS A 34 24.34 14.41 -13.66
CA LYS A 34 23.09 15.03 -14.07
C LYS A 34 21.88 14.31 -13.48
N GLU A 35 21.86 12.99 -13.52
CA GLU A 35 20.75 12.18 -13.00
C GLU A 35 20.56 12.39 -11.49
N ARG A 36 21.66 12.57 -10.74
CA ARG A 36 21.64 12.74 -9.28
C ARG A 36 21.40 14.17 -8.80
N PHE A 37 21.71 15.18 -9.62
CA PHE A 37 21.74 16.58 -9.18
C PHE A 37 20.93 17.55 -10.04
N ALA A 38 20.43 17.15 -11.22
CA ALA A 38 19.66 18.06 -12.09
C ALA A 38 18.27 18.40 -11.54
N VAL A 39 17.71 17.48 -10.76
CA VAL A 39 16.42 17.66 -10.08
C VAL A 39 16.54 17.16 -8.62
N ALA A 40 15.68 17.67 -7.75
CA ALA A 40 15.50 17.12 -6.41
C ALA A 40 14.39 16.09 -6.39
N LEU A 41 14.44 15.14 -5.44
CA LEU A 41 13.31 14.25 -5.18
C LEU A 41 12.06 15.09 -4.89
N LYS A 42 10.99 14.80 -5.62
CA LYS A 42 9.71 15.47 -5.39
C LYS A 42 9.01 14.85 -4.19
N PHE A 43 8.52 15.69 -3.30
CA PHE A 43 7.54 15.30 -2.30
C PHE A 43 6.21 15.13 -3.03
N GLY A 44 5.94 13.91 -3.51
CA GLY A 44 4.72 13.60 -4.25
C GLY A 44 3.48 13.74 -3.36
N THR A 45 2.40 13.06 -3.74
CA THR A 45 1.10 13.14 -3.04
C THR A 45 1.14 12.74 -1.55
N ALA A 46 2.22 12.12 -1.07
CA ALA A 46 2.33 11.72 0.34
C ALA A 46 3.77 11.40 0.78
N GLY A 47 4.81 11.96 0.14
CA GLY A 47 6.18 11.74 0.59
C GLY A 47 7.21 11.58 -0.51
N LEU A 48 8.40 11.14 -0.14
CA LEU A 48 9.53 10.91 -1.03
C LEU A 48 9.70 9.42 -1.32
N ARG A 49 10.19 9.08 -2.51
CA ARG A 49 10.69 7.75 -2.86
C ARG A 49 11.83 7.90 -3.85
N GLY A 50 12.94 7.26 -3.60
CA GLY A 50 14.11 7.32 -4.48
C GLY A 50 15.11 6.21 -4.21
N VAL A 51 16.10 6.11 -5.10
CA VAL A 51 17.27 5.23 -4.93
C VAL A 51 18.13 5.80 -3.80
N LEU A 52 18.68 4.92 -2.96
CA LEU A 52 19.66 5.26 -1.93
C LEU A 52 20.94 5.82 -2.56
N GLY A 53 21.56 6.82 -1.95
CA GLY A 53 22.87 7.32 -2.36
C GLY A 53 23.04 8.83 -2.25
N ALA A 54 24.17 9.31 -2.77
CA ALA A 54 24.54 10.71 -2.77
C ALA A 54 23.84 11.49 -3.89
N GLY A 55 23.28 12.66 -3.56
CA GLY A 55 22.63 13.59 -4.48
C GLY A 55 21.27 14.07 -4.02
N THR A 56 20.78 15.12 -4.64
CA THR A 56 19.46 15.72 -4.36
C THR A 56 18.31 14.88 -4.90
N ASN A 57 18.57 14.04 -5.92
CA ASN A 57 17.63 13.07 -6.49
C ASN A 57 17.86 11.65 -5.92
N ARG A 58 18.28 11.56 -4.66
CA ARG A 58 18.57 10.30 -3.95
C ARG A 58 18.03 10.35 -2.54
N MET A 59 17.74 9.16 -1.98
CA MET A 59 17.41 9.02 -0.56
C MET A 59 18.71 8.95 0.26
N ASN A 60 18.91 9.92 1.13
CA ASN A 60 20.01 10.03 2.08
C ASN A 60 19.61 10.89 3.28
N ILE A 61 20.46 10.96 4.29
CA ILE A 61 20.17 11.71 5.54
C ILE A 61 19.90 13.20 5.30
N TYR A 62 20.53 13.83 4.31
CA TYR A 62 20.34 15.26 4.01
C TYR A 62 18.97 15.54 3.40
N VAL A 63 18.55 14.71 2.44
CA VAL A 63 17.21 14.80 1.84
C VAL A 63 16.13 14.50 2.88
N VAL A 64 16.37 13.53 3.79
CA VAL A 64 15.46 13.25 4.92
C VAL A 64 15.40 14.44 5.88
N ARG A 65 16.53 15.07 6.21
CA ARG A 65 16.57 16.28 7.05
C ARG A 65 15.80 17.42 6.42
N GLN A 66 16.02 17.66 5.13
CA GLN A 66 15.31 18.70 4.37
C GLN A 66 13.80 18.48 4.38
N ALA A 67 13.35 17.26 4.06
CA ALA A 67 11.93 16.90 4.06
C ALA A 67 11.30 17.03 5.44
N THR A 68 12.02 16.57 6.48
CA THR A 68 11.53 16.66 7.85
C THR A 68 11.50 18.09 8.38
N GLN A 69 12.42 18.97 7.94
CA GLN A 69 12.34 20.39 8.29
C GLN A 69 11.10 21.04 7.68
N GLY A 70 10.76 20.73 6.42
CA GLY A 70 9.51 21.18 5.81
C GLY A 70 8.28 20.71 6.58
N LEU A 71 8.24 19.43 6.95
CA LEU A 71 7.17 18.89 7.79
C LEU A 71 7.13 19.56 9.16
N ALA A 72 8.27 19.80 9.81
CA ALA A 72 8.36 20.48 11.10
C ALA A 72 7.80 21.92 11.05
N ASN A 73 8.10 22.65 9.96
CA ASN A 73 7.56 23.98 9.74
C ASN A 73 6.03 23.93 9.64
N TRP A 74 5.49 23.00 8.88
CA TRP A 74 4.04 22.80 8.77
C TRP A 74 3.41 22.40 10.12
N VAL A 75 3.99 21.44 10.87
CA VAL A 75 3.49 21.01 12.19
C VAL A 75 3.40 22.19 13.16
N LYS A 76 4.35 23.13 13.12
CA LYS A 76 4.33 24.34 13.96
C LYS A 76 3.17 25.28 13.64
N THR A 77 2.60 25.23 12.44
CA THR A 77 1.41 26.01 12.09
C THR A 77 0.13 25.37 12.59
N GLN A 78 0.18 24.08 12.97
CA GLN A 78 -0.97 23.35 13.50
C GLN A 78 -1.12 23.60 15.01
N GLY A 79 -2.32 23.65 15.49
CA GLY A 79 -2.59 23.68 16.94
C GLY A 79 -2.21 22.35 17.62
N GLY A 80 -2.39 22.29 18.94
CA GLY A 80 -2.24 21.05 19.72
C GLY A 80 -0.85 20.81 20.28
N THR A 81 -0.50 19.55 20.47
CA THR A 81 0.66 19.13 21.26
C THR A 81 1.99 19.20 20.53
N GLN A 82 1.98 19.47 19.22
CA GLN A 82 3.15 19.40 18.34
C GLN A 82 3.93 18.10 18.56
N THR A 83 3.27 16.99 18.28
CA THR A 83 3.82 15.65 18.42
C THR A 83 3.79 14.94 17.06
N VAL A 84 4.82 14.15 16.72
CA VAL A 84 4.90 13.36 15.51
C VAL A 84 5.23 11.91 15.86
N ALA A 85 4.48 10.97 15.27
CA ALA A 85 4.79 9.55 15.37
C ALA A 85 5.73 9.12 14.25
N ILE A 86 6.64 8.16 14.52
CA ILE A 86 7.57 7.62 13.50
C ILE A 86 7.60 6.11 13.58
N SER A 87 7.49 5.46 12.40
CA SER A 87 7.74 4.05 12.20
C SER A 87 8.63 3.82 10.98
N TYR A 88 9.20 2.62 10.87
CA TYR A 88 10.10 2.26 9.79
C TYR A 88 10.08 0.75 9.53
N ASP A 89 10.43 0.35 8.31
CA ASP A 89 10.52 -1.03 7.87
C ASP A 89 11.96 -1.59 7.95
N SER A 90 12.17 -2.76 7.34
CA SER A 90 13.45 -3.48 7.33
C SER A 90 14.45 -3.00 6.27
N ARG A 91 14.11 -2.02 5.44
CA ARG A 91 14.95 -1.57 4.33
C ARG A 91 16.27 -0.97 4.80
N LEU A 92 17.28 -1.05 3.93
CA LEU A 92 18.59 -0.46 4.20
C LEU A 92 18.43 1.02 4.61
N LYS A 93 19.05 1.40 5.72
CA LYS A 93 19.03 2.75 6.30
C LYS A 93 17.66 3.24 6.79
N SER A 94 16.60 2.42 6.84
CA SER A 94 15.28 2.88 7.35
C SER A 94 15.36 3.35 8.81
N ASP A 95 16.07 2.63 9.67
CA ASP A 95 16.30 3.03 11.07
C ASP A 95 17.13 4.31 11.19
N VAL A 96 18.13 4.49 10.32
CA VAL A 96 18.97 5.70 10.27
C VAL A 96 18.11 6.90 9.87
N PHE A 97 17.30 6.76 8.83
CA PHE A 97 16.42 7.84 8.37
C PHE A 97 15.33 8.18 9.39
N ALA A 98 14.77 7.18 10.06
CA ALA A 98 13.78 7.39 11.13
C ALA A 98 14.39 8.17 12.31
N LYS A 99 15.60 7.79 12.77
CA LYS A 99 16.33 8.51 13.81
C LYS A 99 16.75 9.92 13.38
N THR A 100 17.14 10.09 12.10
CA THR A 100 17.46 11.40 11.51
C THR A 100 16.24 12.32 11.52
N ALA A 101 15.08 11.83 11.10
CA ALA A 101 13.83 12.58 11.15
C ALA A 101 13.46 12.98 12.59
N ALA A 102 13.61 12.04 13.54
CA ALA A 102 13.37 12.32 14.95
C ALA A 102 14.28 13.46 15.48
N GLY A 103 15.57 13.46 15.10
CA GLY A 103 16.52 14.51 15.50
C GLY A 103 16.18 15.89 14.94
N VAL A 104 15.67 15.97 13.70
CA VAL A 104 15.18 17.24 13.11
C VAL A 104 13.94 17.74 13.86
N LEU A 105 12.97 16.89 14.12
CA LEU A 105 11.75 17.27 14.85
C LEU A 105 12.09 17.76 16.26
N ALA A 106 12.93 17.03 16.99
CA ALA A 106 13.37 17.39 18.34
C ALA A 106 14.11 18.74 18.34
N ALA A 107 15.05 18.98 17.41
CA ALA A 107 15.74 20.27 17.27
C ALA A 107 14.80 21.43 16.93
N ASN A 108 13.60 21.15 16.44
CA ASN A 108 12.53 22.13 16.23
C ASN A 108 11.56 22.26 17.41
N GLY A 109 11.82 21.57 18.54
CA GLY A 109 10.97 21.57 19.75
C GLY A 109 9.72 20.71 19.64
N ILE A 110 9.62 19.85 18.61
CA ILE A 110 8.49 18.96 18.37
C ILE A 110 8.74 17.64 19.09
N LYS A 111 7.75 17.16 19.84
CA LYS A 111 7.82 15.86 20.51
C LYS A 111 7.72 14.72 19.52
N VAL A 112 8.45 13.65 19.77
CA VAL A 112 8.48 12.47 18.90
C VAL A 112 8.05 11.23 19.65
N ARG A 113 7.22 10.41 19.02
CA ARG A 113 6.88 9.04 19.39
C ARG A 113 7.41 8.10 18.33
N ILE A 114 8.52 7.41 18.58
CA ILE A 114 9.18 6.51 17.64
C ILE A 114 9.10 5.06 18.12
N TYR A 115 8.85 4.12 17.22
CA TYR A 115 8.95 2.72 17.58
C TYR A 115 10.42 2.32 17.83
N ASP A 116 10.63 1.48 18.84
CA ASP A 116 11.95 0.98 19.26
C ASP A 116 12.50 -0.09 18.30
N ALA A 117 11.61 -0.74 17.56
CA ALA A 117 11.91 -1.70 16.49
C ALA A 117 11.07 -1.37 15.25
N LEU A 118 11.39 -2.02 14.12
CA LEU A 118 10.60 -1.87 12.91
C LEU A 118 9.15 -2.32 13.16
N MET A 119 8.20 -1.55 12.64
CA MET A 119 6.77 -1.80 12.78
C MET A 119 6.02 -1.44 11.48
N PRO A 120 4.88 -2.12 11.21
CA PRO A 120 4.10 -1.92 9.99
C PRO A 120 3.53 -0.50 9.82
N VAL A 121 3.18 -0.17 8.57
CA VAL A 121 2.41 1.06 8.24
C VAL A 121 1.17 1.23 9.11
N PRO A 122 0.30 0.23 9.31
CA PRO A 122 -0.88 0.40 10.17
C PRO A 122 -0.53 0.74 11.62
N ALA A 123 0.61 0.28 12.13
CA ALA A 123 1.06 0.65 13.47
C ALA A 123 1.37 2.14 13.58
N LEU A 124 1.96 2.76 12.52
CA LEU A 124 2.14 4.21 12.47
C LEU A 124 0.80 4.94 12.48
N SER A 125 -0.13 4.54 11.60
CA SER A 125 -1.47 5.14 11.53
C SER A 125 -2.16 5.10 12.90
N PHE A 126 -2.09 3.95 13.58
CA PHE A 126 -2.64 3.76 14.91
C PHE A 126 -1.96 4.66 15.95
N ALA A 127 -0.62 4.66 16.05
CA ALA A 127 0.11 5.46 17.03
C ALA A 127 -0.11 6.96 16.82
N THR A 128 -0.23 7.43 15.58
CA THR A 128 -0.54 8.81 15.24
C THR A 128 -1.87 9.24 15.89
N ARG A 129 -2.89 8.42 15.79
CA ARG A 129 -4.21 8.64 16.39
C ARG A 129 -4.18 8.45 17.92
N TYR A 130 -3.58 7.37 18.41
CA TYR A 130 -3.51 7.00 19.83
C TYR A 130 -2.87 8.10 20.68
N TYR A 131 -1.78 8.71 20.22
CA TYR A 131 -1.08 9.79 20.89
C TYR A 131 -1.58 11.19 20.51
N ASN A 132 -2.62 11.31 19.68
CA ASN A 132 -3.12 12.58 19.12
C ASN A 132 -1.98 13.40 18.50
N CYS A 133 -1.18 12.76 17.64
CA CYS A 133 -0.08 13.42 16.95
C CYS A 133 -0.59 14.37 15.85
N ASN A 134 0.19 15.42 15.57
CA ASN A 134 -0.09 16.33 14.46
C ASN A 134 0.28 15.73 13.10
N ALA A 135 1.20 14.76 13.09
CA ALA A 135 1.63 14.05 11.89
C ALA A 135 2.21 12.68 12.23
N GLY A 136 2.38 11.85 11.21
CA GLY A 136 3.12 10.61 11.25
C GLY A 136 4.17 10.54 10.13
N ILE A 137 5.25 9.79 10.35
CA ILE A 137 6.29 9.51 9.36
C ILE A 137 6.50 8.01 9.29
N MET A 138 6.36 7.44 8.08
CA MET A 138 6.76 6.08 7.78
C MET A 138 7.97 6.06 6.85
N VAL A 139 9.06 5.49 7.30
CA VAL A 139 10.26 5.30 6.47
C VAL A 139 10.18 3.95 5.81
N THR A 140 9.82 3.95 4.54
CA THR A 140 9.61 2.74 3.72
C THR A 140 9.55 3.09 2.23
N ALA A 141 9.90 2.13 1.37
CA ALA A 141 9.54 2.14 -0.03
C ALA A 141 8.63 0.96 -0.40
N SER A 142 7.85 0.44 0.58
CA SER A 142 6.93 -0.69 0.42
C SER A 142 7.63 -1.90 -0.23
N HIS A 143 7.12 -2.43 -1.30
CA HIS A 143 7.63 -3.60 -2.02
C HIS A 143 8.66 -3.30 -3.13
N ASN A 144 9.18 -2.09 -3.22
CA ASN A 144 10.20 -1.75 -4.23
C ASN A 144 11.51 -2.54 -4.00
N PRO A 145 12.38 -2.70 -5.03
CA PRO A 145 13.69 -3.33 -4.88
C PRO A 145 14.56 -2.72 -3.76
N ALA A 146 15.52 -3.50 -3.27
CA ALA A 146 16.40 -3.14 -2.14
C ALA A 146 17.10 -1.78 -2.26
N LYS A 147 17.42 -1.33 -3.49
CA LYS A 147 18.08 -0.05 -3.74
C LYS A 147 17.22 1.18 -3.45
N TYR A 148 15.92 1.02 -3.24
CA TYR A 148 15.00 2.12 -2.95
C TYR A 148 14.72 2.24 -1.45
N ASN A 149 14.53 3.48 -1.01
CA ASN A 149 13.86 3.80 0.25
C ASN A 149 12.93 4.99 0.05
N GLY A 150 12.17 5.35 1.08
CA GLY A 150 11.20 6.43 1.00
C GLY A 150 10.85 6.99 2.37
N TYR A 151 10.01 8.01 2.34
CA TYR A 151 9.53 8.76 3.48
C TYR A 151 8.08 9.12 3.21
N LYS A 152 7.13 8.46 3.86
CA LYS A 152 5.69 8.75 3.74
C LYS A 152 5.26 9.65 4.89
N ALA A 153 4.48 10.69 4.62
CA ALA A 153 3.93 11.59 5.62
C ALA A 153 2.42 11.34 5.81
N TYR A 154 1.99 11.36 7.07
CA TYR A 154 0.62 11.11 7.50
C TYR A 154 0.06 12.32 8.25
N GLY A 155 -1.23 12.57 8.10
CA GLY A 155 -1.97 13.59 8.83
C GLY A 155 -2.35 13.15 10.25
N PRO A 156 -2.96 14.05 11.03
CA PRO A 156 -3.37 13.77 12.42
C PRO A 156 -4.46 12.70 12.54
N ASP A 157 -5.20 12.47 11.47
CA ASP A 157 -6.22 11.42 11.35
C ASP A 157 -5.63 10.02 11.14
N GLY A 158 -4.31 9.92 10.94
CA GLY A 158 -3.61 8.67 10.63
C GLY A 158 -3.73 8.22 9.17
N CYS A 159 -4.26 9.06 8.28
CA CYS A 159 -4.26 8.84 6.84
C CYS A 159 -3.01 9.46 6.21
N GLN A 160 -2.58 8.98 5.04
CA GLN A 160 -1.57 9.69 4.26
C GLN A 160 -2.04 11.13 3.99
N MET A 161 -1.12 12.10 4.06
CA MET A 161 -1.45 13.52 3.93
C MET A 161 -2.28 13.80 2.68
N THR A 162 -3.24 14.71 2.82
CA THR A 162 -3.99 15.27 1.68
C THR A 162 -3.06 16.04 0.75
N ASP A 163 -3.48 16.20 -0.51
CA ASP A 163 -2.69 16.89 -1.51
C ASP A 163 -2.41 18.36 -1.13
N ASP A 164 -3.36 19.04 -0.49
CA ASP A 164 -3.20 20.41 0.00
C ASP A 164 -2.14 20.52 1.12
N ALA A 165 -2.20 19.64 2.11
CA ALA A 165 -1.21 19.60 3.18
C ALA A 165 0.19 19.23 2.65
N ALA A 166 0.25 18.26 1.73
CA ALA A 166 1.49 17.86 1.07
C ALA A 166 2.10 19.00 0.24
N ALA A 167 1.29 19.80 -0.44
CA ALA A 167 1.74 20.97 -1.20
C ALA A 167 2.38 22.02 -0.28
N ILE A 168 1.76 22.32 0.86
CA ILE A 168 2.33 23.27 1.85
C ILE A 168 3.68 22.73 2.40
N VAL A 169 3.73 21.45 2.75
CA VAL A 169 4.99 20.83 3.21
C VAL A 169 6.06 20.91 2.12
N TYR A 170 5.70 20.68 0.87
CA TYR A 170 6.63 20.74 -0.26
C TYR A 170 7.18 22.16 -0.48
N GLU A 171 6.35 23.19 -0.35
CA GLU A 171 6.82 24.59 -0.40
C GLU A 171 7.86 24.88 0.68
N GLU A 172 7.66 24.37 1.91
CA GLU A 172 8.62 24.53 3.00
C GLU A 172 9.91 23.73 2.76
N ILE A 173 9.83 22.54 2.16
CA ILE A 173 10.99 21.77 1.73
C ILE A 173 11.83 22.57 0.72
N GLN A 174 11.20 23.20 -0.27
CA GLN A 174 11.90 23.99 -1.30
C GLN A 174 12.62 25.23 -0.74
N LYS A 175 12.16 25.81 0.37
CA LYS A 175 12.81 26.93 1.06
C LYS A 175 14.02 26.49 1.91
N THR A 176 14.16 25.19 2.16
CA THR A 176 15.18 24.61 3.04
C THR A 176 16.38 24.15 2.22
N ASP A 177 17.56 24.67 2.51
CA ASP A 177 18.80 24.17 1.88
C ASP A 177 19.08 22.73 2.29
N VAL A 178 19.39 21.87 1.33
CA VAL A 178 19.52 20.43 1.54
C VAL A 178 20.66 20.03 2.51
N LEU A 179 21.79 20.75 2.47
CA LEU A 179 22.95 20.42 3.31
C LEU A 179 22.92 21.13 4.66
N THR A 180 22.43 22.39 4.72
CA THR A 180 22.60 23.26 5.89
C THR A 180 21.31 23.85 6.43
N GLY A 181 20.18 23.71 5.74
CA GLY A 181 18.93 24.39 6.10
C GLY A 181 18.13 23.76 7.21
N ALA A 182 18.34 22.48 7.51
CA ALA A 182 17.60 21.79 8.55
C ALA A 182 18.27 21.99 9.92
N LYS A 183 17.44 22.29 10.96
CA LYS A 183 17.88 22.17 12.35
C LYS A 183 17.98 20.69 12.70
N TYR A 184 19.03 20.32 13.39
CA TYR A 184 19.27 18.92 13.75
C TYR A 184 19.95 18.81 15.11
N MET A 185 19.53 17.84 15.90
CA MET A 185 20.26 17.33 17.07
C MET A 185 20.40 15.82 16.95
N SER A 186 21.35 15.23 17.64
CA SER A 186 21.48 13.78 17.62
C SER A 186 20.25 13.11 18.25
N PHE A 187 19.98 11.88 17.82
CA PHE A 187 18.89 11.08 18.39
C PHE A 187 19.07 10.89 19.92
N ALA A 188 20.32 10.68 20.36
CA ALA A 188 20.63 10.48 21.77
C ALA A 188 20.33 11.73 22.61
N GLU A 189 20.73 12.92 22.13
CA GLU A 189 20.39 14.20 22.79
C GLU A 189 18.88 14.40 22.89
N GLY A 190 18.13 14.13 21.81
CA GLY A 190 16.68 14.24 21.82
C GLY A 190 15.99 13.29 22.80
N VAL A 191 16.54 12.10 23.02
CA VAL A 191 16.09 11.16 24.06
C VAL A 191 16.43 11.68 25.46
N GLU A 192 17.65 12.16 25.66
CA GLU A 192 18.11 12.72 26.94
C GLU A 192 17.28 13.95 27.38
N GLU A 193 16.95 14.81 26.41
CA GLU A 193 16.08 15.99 26.67
C GLU A 193 14.60 15.60 26.83
N GLY A 194 14.24 14.34 26.60
CA GLY A 194 12.87 13.82 26.71
C GLY A 194 11.92 14.28 25.60
N LEU A 195 12.46 14.86 24.51
CA LEU A 195 11.73 15.23 23.31
C LEU A 195 11.41 14.01 22.45
N ILE A 196 12.32 13.03 22.40
CA ILE A 196 12.11 11.76 21.72
C ILE A 196 11.77 10.69 22.77
N ARG A 197 10.65 10.01 22.58
CA ARG A 197 10.22 8.90 23.43
C ARG A 197 9.78 7.73 22.55
N PHE A 198 10.02 6.51 23.04
CA PHE A 198 9.53 5.32 22.38
C PHE A 198 8.02 5.16 22.52
N VAL A 199 7.41 4.52 21.53
CA VAL A 199 6.03 4.06 21.59
C VAL A 199 5.93 2.98 22.67
N GLY A 200 5.01 3.13 23.61
CA GLY A 200 4.83 2.20 24.73
C GLY A 200 4.15 0.89 24.32
N ASP A 201 4.33 -0.14 25.15
CA ASP A 201 3.69 -1.44 24.96
C ASP A 201 2.17 -1.36 25.10
N ASP A 202 1.66 -0.38 25.85
CA ASP A 202 0.24 -0.04 25.94
C ASP A 202 -0.36 0.31 24.57
N CYS A 203 0.33 1.11 23.77
CA CYS A 203 -0.10 1.43 22.41
C CYS A 203 -0.02 0.21 21.48
N LYS A 204 1.05 -0.58 21.56
CA LYS A 204 1.21 -1.81 20.77
C LYS A 204 0.10 -2.81 21.10
N ARG A 205 -0.21 -3.03 22.39
CA ARG A 205 -1.29 -3.92 22.82
C ARG A 205 -2.67 -3.40 22.38
N ALA A 206 -2.92 -2.11 22.51
CA ALA A 206 -4.16 -1.49 22.07
C ALA A 206 -4.40 -1.67 20.55
N LEU A 207 -3.33 -1.63 19.73
CA LEU A 207 -3.41 -1.96 18.30
C LEU A 207 -3.85 -3.42 18.11
N TYR A 208 -3.21 -4.37 18.79
CA TYR A 208 -3.56 -5.80 18.66
C TYR A 208 -4.99 -6.07 19.15
N ASP A 209 -5.41 -5.47 20.28
CA ASP A 209 -6.78 -5.55 20.77
C ASP A 209 -7.80 -5.00 19.75
N ALA A 210 -7.46 -3.89 19.07
CA ALA A 210 -8.30 -3.32 18.02
C ALA A 210 -8.43 -4.27 16.82
N ILE A 211 -7.35 -4.92 16.40
CA ILE A 211 -7.34 -5.93 15.32
C ILE A 211 -8.16 -7.16 15.74
N GLU A 212 -7.85 -7.75 16.89
CA GLU A 212 -8.49 -8.96 17.40
C GLU A 212 -10.00 -8.80 17.62
N SER A 213 -10.44 -7.57 17.99
CA SER A 213 -11.86 -7.25 18.11
C SER A 213 -12.63 -7.34 16.79
N ARG A 214 -11.95 -7.46 15.67
CA ARG A 214 -12.57 -7.57 14.33
C ARG A 214 -12.78 -9.01 13.88
N GLN A 215 -12.44 -10.01 14.70
CA GLN A 215 -12.80 -11.40 14.41
C GLN A 215 -14.29 -11.52 14.11
N VAL A 216 -14.62 -12.20 13.03
CA VAL A 216 -16.01 -12.47 12.63
C VAL A 216 -16.59 -13.63 13.45
N ARG A 217 -15.75 -14.63 13.75
CA ARG A 217 -16.11 -15.83 14.54
C ARG A 217 -15.11 -16.07 15.68
N PRO A 218 -15.14 -15.25 16.74
CA PRO A 218 -14.18 -15.37 17.84
C PRO A 218 -14.13 -16.78 18.44
N GLY A 219 -12.92 -17.31 18.63
CA GLY A 219 -12.68 -18.63 19.21
C GLY A 219 -12.66 -19.78 18.19
N LEU A 220 -13.10 -19.58 16.96
CA LEU A 220 -13.08 -20.60 15.91
C LEU A 220 -11.68 -21.16 15.65
N CYS A 221 -10.68 -20.30 15.55
CA CYS A 221 -9.32 -20.68 15.21
C CYS A 221 -8.67 -21.63 16.22
N LYS A 222 -9.12 -21.62 17.49
CA LYS A 222 -8.59 -22.49 18.56
C LYS A 222 -8.82 -23.98 18.30
N THR A 223 -9.81 -24.33 17.51
CA THR A 223 -10.24 -25.74 17.30
C THR A 223 -10.12 -26.18 15.84
N ALA A 224 -9.90 -25.27 14.92
CA ALA A 224 -9.90 -25.58 13.48
C ALA A 224 -8.66 -26.33 13.00
N GLY A 225 -7.53 -26.27 13.73
CA GLY A 225 -6.28 -26.96 13.39
C GLY A 225 -5.69 -26.53 12.05
N LEU A 226 -5.77 -25.24 11.72
CA LEU A 226 -5.20 -24.68 10.49
C LEU A 226 -3.68 -24.75 10.51
N LYS A 227 -3.09 -25.33 9.47
CA LYS A 227 -1.64 -25.35 9.24
C LYS A 227 -1.27 -24.20 8.28
N LEU A 228 -0.43 -23.29 8.76
CA LEU A 228 -0.05 -22.09 8.04
C LEU A 228 1.45 -22.07 7.76
N VAL A 229 1.83 -21.76 6.51
CA VAL A 229 3.17 -21.25 6.18
C VAL A 229 3.08 -19.73 6.06
N TYR A 230 3.95 -19.02 6.76
CA TYR A 230 4.00 -17.56 6.73
C TYR A 230 5.38 -17.03 6.34
N SER A 231 5.41 -16.09 5.41
CA SER A 231 6.60 -15.30 5.07
C SER A 231 6.36 -13.82 5.36
N PRO A 232 7.15 -13.18 6.21
CA PRO A 232 7.19 -11.73 6.35
C PRO A 232 7.96 -11.04 5.22
N LEU A 233 8.50 -11.75 4.22
CA LEU A 233 9.39 -11.25 3.17
C LEU A 233 10.53 -10.37 3.74
N ASN A 234 11.18 -10.84 4.81
CA ASN A 234 12.21 -10.11 5.57
C ASN A 234 11.75 -8.73 6.12
N GLY A 235 10.44 -8.51 6.26
CA GLY A 235 9.83 -7.23 6.59
C GLY A 235 9.36 -7.10 8.04
N SER A 236 8.53 -6.10 8.29
CA SER A 236 8.01 -5.70 9.61
C SER A 236 6.82 -6.53 10.09
N GLY A 237 6.28 -7.42 9.25
CA GLY A 237 5.09 -8.21 9.58
C GLY A 237 5.33 -9.36 10.56
N LEU A 238 6.58 -9.84 10.73
CA LEU A 238 6.90 -11.03 11.52
C LEU A 238 6.25 -11.02 12.91
N VAL A 239 6.56 -10.02 13.71
CA VAL A 239 6.10 -9.95 15.09
C VAL A 239 4.59 -9.69 15.19
N PRO A 240 4.01 -8.64 14.57
CA PRO A 240 2.59 -8.33 14.74
C PRO A 240 1.67 -9.41 14.15
N VAL A 241 1.98 -9.97 12.99
CA VAL A 241 1.16 -11.02 12.37
C VAL A 241 1.18 -12.29 13.23
N THR A 242 2.38 -12.77 13.62
CA THR A 242 2.47 -13.99 14.44
C THR A 242 1.89 -13.81 15.82
N GLN A 243 1.98 -12.61 16.42
CA GLN A 243 1.37 -12.32 17.72
C GLN A 243 -0.15 -12.41 17.63
N VAL A 244 -0.76 -11.67 16.69
CA VAL A 244 -2.23 -11.66 16.51
C VAL A 244 -2.76 -13.07 16.17
N LEU A 245 -2.08 -13.80 15.28
CA LEU A 245 -2.50 -15.16 14.92
C LEU A 245 -2.46 -16.11 16.12
N LYS A 246 -1.42 -16.03 16.96
CA LYS A 246 -1.32 -16.82 18.20
C LYS A 246 -2.41 -16.44 19.20
N ASP A 247 -2.68 -15.16 19.37
CA ASP A 247 -3.69 -14.65 20.31
C ASP A 247 -5.10 -15.15 19.94
N ILE A 248 -5.42 -15.25 18.65
CA ILE A 248 -6.70 -15.82 18.19
C ILE A 248 -6.73 -17.36 18.19
N GLY A 249 -5.58 -18.02 18.40
CA GLY A 249 -5.48 -19.48 18.57
C GLY A 249 -4.92 -20.24 17.37
N ILE A 250 -4.31 -19.58 16.40
CA ILE A 250 -3.55 -20.24 15.33
C ILE A 250 -2.11 -20.41 15.81
N THR A 251 -1.72 -21.65 16.11
CA THR A 251 -0.43 -21.99 16.71
C THR A 251 0.46 -22.85 15.80
N ASP A 252 -0.12 -23.51 14.79
CA ASP A 252 0.63 -24.31 13.80
C ASP A 252 1.07 -23.40 12.64
N ILE A 253 2.10 -22.58 12.93
CA ILE A 253 2.66 -21.61 11.99
C ILE A 253 4.11 -21.98 11.69
N THR A 254 4.39 -22.35 10.45
CA THR A 254 5.76 -22.53 9.93
C THR A 254 6.20 -21.26 9.25
N ILE A 255 7.23 -20.60 9.80
CA ILE A 255 7.83 -19.40 9.19
C ILE A 255 8.82 -19.83 8.12
N VAL A 256 8.86 -19.12 6.98
CA VAL A 256 9.85 -19.34 5.91
C VAL A 256 11.22 -18.89 6.42
N PRO A 257 12.18 -19.81 6.65
CA PRO A 257 13.42 -19.49 7.38
C PRO A 257 14.29 -18.42 6.68
N GLU A 258 14.36 -18.46 5.35
CA GLU A 258 15.16 -17.53 4.55
C GLU A 258 14.58 -16.10 4.52
N GLN A 259 13.30 -15.97 4.86
CA GLN A 259 12.54 -14.72 4.82
C GLN A 259 12.07 -14.25 6.21
N GLU A 260 12.43 -14.97 7.27
CA GLU A 260 11.97 -14.73 8.64
C GLU A 260 12.48 -13.39 9.19
N TYR A 261 13.81 -13.23 9.21
CA TYR A 261 14.42 -12.08 9.88
C TYR A 261 14.53 -10.86 8.96
N PRO A 262 14.43 -9.64 9.51
CA PRO A 262 14.60 -8.40 8.76
C PRO A 262 15.89 -8.36 7.95
N ASN A 263 15.78 -8.14 6.64
CA ASN A 263 16.93 -8.04 5.74
C ASN A 263 16.61 -7.11 4.57
N GLY A 264 17.14 -5.88 4.60
CA GLY A 264 16.89 -4.87 3.57
C GLY A 264 17.48 -5.17 2.18
N TYR A 265 18.26 -6.24 2.04
CA TYR A 265 18.76 -6.70 0.74
C TYR A 265 17.76 -7.58 -0.01
N PHE A 266 16.77 -8.16 0.68
CA PHE A 266 15.75 -9.05 0.09
C PHE A 266 16.35 -10.11 -0.81
N THR A 267 17.30 -10.89 -0.27
CA THR A 267 18.18 -11.79 -1.03
C THR A 267 17.45 -12.94 -1.72
N THR A 268 16.22 -13.25 -1.32
CA THR A 268 15.40 -14.32 -1.88
C THR A 268 14.50 -13.88 -3.03
N CYS A 269 14.30 -12.57 -3.20
CA CYS A 269 13.46 -12.03 -4.28
C CYS A 269 13.88 -10.60 -4.64
N SER A 270 13.92 -10.27 -5.93
CA SER A 270 14.30 -8.92 -6.42
C SER A 270 13.26 -7.86 -6.04
N TYR A 271 12.00 -8.26 -5.94
CA TYR A 271 10.86 -7.45 -5.53
C TYR A 271 10.13 -8.16 -4.40
N PRO A 272 10.19 -7.67 -3.16
CA PRO A 272 9.47 -8.27 -2.03
C PRO A 272 7.98 -7.89 -2.07
N ASN A 273 7.31 -8.27 -3.15
CA ASN A 273 5.92 -7.93 -3.45
C ASN A 273 5.07 -9.21 -3.50
N PRO A 274 4.09 -9.39 -2.59
CA PRO A 274 3.24 -10.58 -2.55
C PRO A 274 2.30 -10.74 -3.77
N GLU A 275 2.28 -9.78 -4.70
CA GLU A 275 1.62 -9.91 -6.00
C GLU A 275 2.41 -10.75 -7.01
N ILE A 276 3.73 -10.94 -6.76
CA ILE A 276 4.67 -11.53 -7.72
C ILE A 276 5.00 -12.97 -7.29
N PHE A 277 4.89 -13.91 -8.22
CA PHE A 277 5.16 -15.32 -7.98
C PHE A 277 6.55 -15.55 -7.33
N ASP A 278 7.60 -14.91 -7.87
CA ASP A 278 8.98 -15.09 -7.40
C ASP A 278 9.15 -14.76 -5.91
N ALA A 279 8.38 -13.79 -5.38
CA ALA A 279 8.41 -13.46 -3.96
C ALA A 279 7.77 -14.56 -3.08
N LEU A 280 6.81 -15.29 -3.64
CA LEU A 280 6.06 -16.33 -2.95
C LEU A 280 6.65 -17.74 -3.13
N GLU A 281 7.56 -17.93 -4.08
CA GLU A 281 8.05 -19.24 -4.51
C GLU A 281 8.65 -20.05 -3.34
N VAL A 282 9.50 -19.42 -2.51
CA VAL A 282 10.14 -20.08 -1.36
C VAL A 282 9.09 -20.57 -0.37
N GLY A 283 8.13 -19.71 -0.01
CA GLY A 283 7.03 -20.05 0.88
C GLY A 283 6.10 -21.10 0.29
N LEU A 284 5.83 -21.04 -1.01
CA LEU A 284 4.99 -22.01 -1.71
C LEU A 284 5.63 -23.41 -1.73
N ASN A 285 6.94 -23.51 -1.90
CA ASN A 285 7.65 -24.77 -1.84
C ASN A 285 7.60 -25.35 -0.41
N LEU A 286 7.83 -24.53 0.61
CA LEU A 286 7.70 -24.95 2.00
C LEU A 286 6.27 -25.38 2.34
N ALA A 287 5.24 -24.70 1.81
CA ALA A 287 3.84 -25.10 1.99
C ALA A 287 3.54 -26.49 1.41
N LYS A 288 4.11 -26.80 0.25
CA LYS A 288 4.00 -28.14 -0.37
C LYS A 288 4.71 -29.20 0.46
N GLU A 289 5.91 -28.91 0.97
CA GLU A 289 6.70 -29.84 1.80
C GLU A 289 6.02 -30.15 3.15
N THR A 290 5.42 -29.15 3.78
CA THR A 290 4.76 -29.26 5.08
C THR A 290 3.29 -29.65 5.00
N ASP A 291 2.74 -29.77 3.80
CA ASP A 291 1.32 -30.00 3.54
C ASP A 291 0.42 -28.97 4.26
N ALA A 292 0.79 -27.70 4.17
CA ALA A 292 0.07 -26.60 4.80
C ALA A 292 -1.29 -26.34 4.11
N ASP A 293 -2.29 -25.89 4.87
CA ASP A 293 -3.60 -25.53 4.33
C ASP A 293 -3.57 -24.20 3.59
N LEU A 294 -2.67 -23.30 4.00
CA LEU A 294 -2.54 -21.94 3.50
C LEU A 294 -1.09 -21.49 3.56
N MET A 295 -0.64 -20.78 2.53
CA MET A 295 0.59 -19.98 2.55
C MET A 295 0.22 -18.50 2.49
N LEU A 296 0.87 -17.68 3.32
CA LEU A 296 0.63 -16.25 3.46
C LEU A 296 1.96 -15.50 3.43
N ALA A 297 2.00 -14.36 2.72
CA ALA A 297 3.17 -13.47 2.72
C ALA A 297 2.75 -12.00 2.83
N THR A 298 3.50 -11.23 3.63
CA THR A 298 3.33 -9.77 3.75
C THR A 298 4.52 -9.04 3.15
N ASP A 299 4.29 -7.86 2.57
CA ASP A 299 5.38 -7.01 2.06
C ASP A 299 6.18 -6.35 3.21
N PRO A 300 7.33 -5.69 2.93
CA PRO A 300 8.24 -5.21 3.98
C PRO A 300 7.64 -4.25 4.99
N ASP A 301 6.70 -3.39 4.61
CA ASP A 301 5.99 -2.48 5.52
C ASP A 301 4.62 -3.02 5.96
N ALA A 302 4.35 -4.31 5.63
CA ALA A 302 3.20 -5.10 6.03
C ALA A 302 1.86 -4.35 5.89
N ASP A 303 1.70 -3.67 4.76
CA ASP A 303 0.44 -3.06 4.35
C ASP A 303 -0.29 -3.92 3.30
N ARG A 304 0.39 -4.93 2.70
CA ARG A 304 -0.15 -5.88 1.72
C ARG A 304 0.05 -7.31 2.17
N VAL A 305 -0.88 -8.18 1.78
CA VAL A 305 -0.79 -9.63 2.00
C VAL A 305 -1.25 -10.41 0.78
N GLY A 306 -0.42 -11.34 0.33
CA GLY A 306 -0.73 -12.31 -0.70
C GLY A 306 -0.83 -13.72 -0.12
N ILE A 307 -1.58 -14.59 -0.79
CA ILE A 307 -1.80 -15.97 -0.34
C ILE A 307 -1.69 -16.98 -1.48
N ALA A 308 -1.34 -18.20 -1.09
CA ALA A 308 -1.58 -19.40 -1.89
C ALA A 308 -2.47 -20.35 -1.07
N MET A 309 -3.57 -20.79 -1.67
CA MET A 309 -4.51 -21.72 -1.04
C MET A 309 -4.27 -23.15 -1.53
N LYS A 310 -4.41 -24.12 -0.66
CA LYS A 310 -4.41 -25.53 -1.02
C LYS A 310 -5.73 -25.89 -1.70
N CYS A 311 -5.63 -26.51 -2.88
CA CYS A 311 -6.79 -27.01 -3.62
C CYS A 311 -7.19 -28.42 -3.18
N PRO A 312 -8.44 -28.86 -3.48
CA PRO A 312 -8.91 -30.19 -3.13
C PRO A 312 -8.08 -31.35 -3.71
N ASP A 313 -7.40 -31.13 -4.84
CA ASP A 313 -6.49 -32.09 -5.47
C ASP A 313 -5.07 -32.12 -4.86
N GLY A 314 -4.82 -31.29 -3.83
CA GLY A 314 -3.53 -31.13 -3.17
C GLY A 314 -2.57 -30.16 -3.85
N SER A 315 -2.93 -29.56 -4.99
CA SER A 315 -2.18 -28.49 -5.62
C SER A 315 -2.33 -27.17 -4.85
N TYR A 316 -1.51 -26.17 -5.18
CA TYR A 316 -1.61 -24.82 -4.62
C TYR A 316 -1.86 -23.80 -5.71
N GLU A 317 -2.77 -22.88 -5.47
CA GLU A 317 -3.14 -21.80 -6.38
C GLU A 317 -2.91 -20.44 -5.70
N LEU A 318 -2.24 -19.53 -6.41
CA LEU A 318 -2.10 -18.14 -5.98
C LEU A 318 -3.42 -17.42 -6.16
N VAL A 319 -3.82 -16.65 -5.17
CA VAL A 319 -5.09 -15.92 -5.17
C VAL A 319 -4.80 -14.45 -5.43
N SER A 320 -5.46 -13.86 -6.42
CA SER A 320 -5.29 -12.44 -6.73
C SER A 320 -5.86 -11.54 -5.63
N GLY A 321 -5.37 -10.30 -5.57
CA GLY A 321 -5.87 -9.32 -4.60
C GLY A 321 -7.38 -9.06 -4.71
N ASN A 322 -7.92 -9.11 -5.93
CA ASN A 322 -9.35 -9.02 -6.17
C ASN A 322 -10.13 -10.21 -5.60
N GLU A 323 -9.66 -11.43 -5.80
CA GLU A 323 -10.29 -12.65 -5.30
C GLU A 323 -10.27 -12.70 -3.77
N VAL A 324 -9.14 -12.34 -3.16
CA VAL A 324 -9.05 -12.23 -1.68
C VAL A 324 -9.99 -11.16 -1.16
N GLY A 325 -10.07 -10.00 -1.83
CA GLY A 325 -10.99 -8.92 -1.46
C GLY A 325 -12.45 -9.35 -1.48
N VAL A 326 -12.85 -10.10 -2.52
CA VAL A 326 -14.21 -10.64 -2.66
C VAL A 326 -14.50 -11.71 -1.61
N LEU A 327 -13.57 -12.66 -1.40
CA LEU A 327 -13.69 -13.69 -0.37
C LEU A 327 -13.85 -13.10 1.03
N LEU A 328 -13.05 -12.08 1.36
CA LEU A 328 -13.13 -11.38 2.65
C LEU A 328 -14.46 -10.62 2.80
N LEU A 329 -14.91 -9.91 1.76
CA LEU A 329 -16.19 -9.20 1.78
C LEU A 329 -17.35 -10.17 2.03
N ASP A 330 -17.39 -11.27 1.28
CA ASP A 330 -18.39 -12.33 1.44
C ASP A 330 -18.36 -12.91 2.85
N TYR A 331 -17.18 -13.31 3.34
CA TYR A 331 -16.99 -13.91 4.66
C TYR A 331 -17.41 -12.98 5.80
N ILE A 332 -17.01 -11.69 5.73
CA ILE A 332 -17.36 -10.68 6.73
C ILE A 332 -18.87 -10.46 6.74
N CYS A 333 -19.48 -10.30 5.57
CA CYS A 333 -20.93 -10.05 5.48
C CYS A 333 -21.74 -11.24 5.98
N ALA A 334 -21.49 -12.45 5.46
CA ALA A 334 -22.18 -13.65 5.86
C ALA A 334 -22.06 -13.91 7.37
N GLY A 335 -20.83 -13.81 7.91
CA GLY A 335 -20.60 -14.06 9.33
C GLY A 335 -21.21 -13.02 10.25
N ARG A 336 -21.18 -11.73 9.88
CA ARG A 336 -21.81 -10.66 10.67
C ARG A 336 -23.33 -10.77 10.67
N ILE A 337 -23.95 -11.16 9.56
CA ILE A 337 -25.40 -11.45 9.49
C ILE A 337 -25.73 -12.65 10.38
N GLU A 338 -24.98 -13.75 10.26
CA GLU A 338 -25.17 -14.95 11.12
C GLU A 338 -25.10 -14.61 12.61
N LYS A 339 -24.17 -13.73 13.01
CA LYS A 339 -23.97 -13.32 14.42
C LYS A 339 -24.84 -12.15 14.87
N GLY A 340 -25.63 -11.55 13.98
CA GLY A 340 -26.44 -10.36 14.29
C GLY A 340 -25.59 -9.12 14.60
N THR A 341 -24.38 -9.01 14.04
CA THR A 341 -23.43 -7.91 14.26
C THR A 341 -23.24 -7.02 13.01
N MET A 342 -24.03 -7.25 11.95
CA MET A 342 -24.02 -6.39 10.79
C MET A 342 -24.60 -5.01 11.15
N PRO A 343 -23.87 -3.91 10.94
CA PRO A 343 -24.41 -2.59 11.22
C PRO A 343 -25.55 -2.24 10.23
N GLU A 344 -26.49 -1.42 10.68
CA GLU A 344 -27.46 -0.83 9.76
C GLU A 344 -26.73 0.02 8.72
N LYS A 345 -27.13 -0.11 7.44
CA LYS A 345 -26.51 0.61 6.31
C LYS A 345 -24.99 0.42 6.27
N ALA A 346 -24.56 -0.83 6.42
CA ALA A 346 -23.13 -1.19 6.33
C ALA A 346 -22.48 -0.61 5.07
N VAL A 347 -21.25 -0.13 5.21
CA VAL A 347 -20.47 0.46 4.11
C VAL A 347 -19.20 -0.36 3.90
N ALA A 348 -18.96 -0.75 2.65
CA ALA A 348 -17.68 -1.23 2.17
C ALA A 348 -17.13 -0.25 1.11
N VAL A 349 -15.80 -0.24 0.91
CA VAL A 349 -15.16 0.70 -0.01
C VAL A 349 -14.12 -0.05 -0.86
N LYS A 350 -14.06 0.21 -2.16
CA LYS A 350 -13.01 -0.32 -3.03
C LYS A 350 -12.48 0.70 -4.02
N SER A 351 -11.28 0.45 -4.55
CA SER A 351 -10.78 1.25 -5.67
C SER A 351 -11.62 1.00 -6.93
N LEU A 352 -11.77 2.02 -7.76
CA LEU A 352 -12.54 1.93 -9.01
C LEU A 352 -11.98 0.92 -10.03
N VAL A 353 -10.71 0.52 -9.87
CA VAL A 353 -10.04 -0.49 -10.70
C VAL A 353 -10.12 -1.90 -10.11
N SER A 354 -10.67 -2.04 -8.89
CA SER A 354 -10.94 -3.34 -8.29
C SER A 354 -12.19 -3.99 -8.90
N THR A 355 -12.25 -5.32 -8.80
CA THR A 355 -13.25 -6.14 -9.48
C THR A 355 -14.71 -5.73 -9.22
N PRO A 356 -15.56 -5.62 -10.27
CA PRO A 356 -17.00 -5.45 -10.12
C PRO A 356 -17.72 -6.66 -9.48
N LEU A 357 -17.08 -7.81 -9.36
CA LEU A 357 -17.63 -8.95 -8.61
C LEU A 357 -17.96 -8.56 -7.16
N ALA A 358 -17.17 -7.65 -6.57
CA ALA A 358 -17.44 -7.11 -5.24
C ALA A 358 -18.74 -6.31 -5.17
N ASP A 359 -19.14 -5.64 -6.26
CA ASP A 359 -20.43 -4.91 -6.32
C ASP A 359 -21.61 -5.89 -6.26
N ALA A 360 -21.52 -7.02 -6.94
CA ALA A 360 -22.53 -8.08 -6.92
C ALA A 360 -22.66 -8.71 -5.52
N VAL A 361 -21.53 -9.04 -4.89
CA VAL A 361 -21.49 -9.59 -3.53
C VAL A 361 -22.05 -8.60 -2.51
N ALA A 362 -21.63 -7.33 -2.56
CA ALA A 362 -22.15 -6.30 -1.66
C ALA A 362 -23.66 -6.11 -1.80
N ALA A 363 -24.17 -6.08 -3.05
CA ALA A 363 -25.60 -5.98 -3.33
C ALA A 363 -26.41 -7.15 -2.75
N HIS A 364 -25.89 -8.38 -2.83
CA HIS A 364 -26.50 -9.57 -2.22
C HIS A 364 -26.73 -9.40 -0.71
N TYR A 365 -25.76 -8.83 -0.01
CA TYR A 365 -25.83 -8.61 1.44
C TYR A 365 -26.44 -7.27 1.86
N GLY A 366 -26.90 -6.45 0.91
CA GLY A 366 -27.46 -5.12 1.18
C GLY A 366 -26.43 -4.12 1.74
N VAL A 367 -25.17 -4.26 1.38
CA VAL A 367 -24.06 -3.38 1.78
C VAL A 367 -23.90 -2.26 0.76
N GLU A 368 -23.79 -1.02 1.24
CA GLU A 368 -23.43 0.14 0.42
C GLU A 368 -21.95 0.00 0.01
N LEU A 369 -21.66 -0.32 -1.27
CA LEU A 369 -20.30 -0.37 -1.78
C LEU A 369 -19.94 0.95 -2.47
N ARG A 370 -18.93 1.65 -1.93
CA ARG A 370 -18.40 2.89 -2.49
C ARG A 370 -17.18 2.62 -3.35
N ASN A 371 -17.21 3.13 -4.59
CA ASN A 371 -16.07 3.10 -5.50
C ASN A 371 -15.29 4.41 -5.37
N VAL A 372 -13.99 4.33 -5.06
CA VAL A 372 -13.13 5.52 -4.90
C VAL A 372 -11.95 5.47 -5.86
N LEU A 373 -11.23 6.58 -5.99
CA LEU A 373 -10.00 6.63 -6.77
C LEU A 373 -8.94 5.65 -6.23
N THR A 374 -7.98 5.28 -7.08
CA THR A 374 -6.87 4.41 -6.69
C THR A 374 -5.96 5.10 -5.67
N GLY A 375 -5.61 4.36 -4.65
CA GLY A 375 -4.83 4.82 -3.50
C GLY A 375 -5.64 4.75 -2.21
N PHE A 376 -5.12 4.01 -1.24
CA PHE A 376 -5.85 3.70 0.01
C PHE A 376 -6.23 4.95 0.82
N LYS A 377 -5.55 6.09 0.57
CA LYS A 377 -5.93 7.39 1.14
C LYS A 377 -7.40 7.74 0.90
N TRP A 378 -7.97 7.32 -0.25
CA TRP A 378 -9.37 7.56 -0.56
C TRP A 378 -10.33 6.66 0.22
N ILE A 379 -9.89 5.43 0.56
CA ILE A 379 -10.61 4.57 1.50
C ILE A 379 -10.53 5.18 2.90
N GLY A 380 -9.35 5.65 3.32
CA GLY A 380 -9.16 6.38 4.58
C GLY A 380 -10.04 7.64 4.69
N ASP A 381 -10.18 8.39 3.59
CA ASP A 381 -11.06 9.56 3.51
C ASP A 381 -12.54 9.19 3.71
N GLN A 382 -13.02 8.09 3.11
CA GLN A 382 -14.40 7.61 3.34
C GLN A 382 -14.64 7.23 4.80
N ILE A 383 -13.64 6.65 5.46
CA ILE A 383 -13.74 6.36 6.90
C ILE A 383 -13.76 7.67 7.71
N ALA A 384 -12.95 8.66 7.34
CA ALA A 384 -12.95 9.97 8.00
C ALA A 384 -14.27 10.70 7.84
N GLN A 385 -14.91 10.63 6.66
CA GLN A 385 -16.23 11.19 6.41
C GLN A 385 -17.31 10.53 7.29
N LEU A 386 -17.29 9.18 7.40
CA LEU A 386 -18.19 8.46 8.30
C LEU A 386 -17.93 8.83 9.78
N GLU A 387 -16.67 9.01 10.19
CA GLU A 387 -16.33 9.44 11.55
C GLU A 387 -16.84 10.85 11.85
N ALA A 388 -16.69 11.78 10.91
CA ALA A 388 -17.20 13.15 11.04
C ALA A 388 -18.73 13.19 11.11
N ALA A 389 -19.41 12.24 10.46
CA ALA A 389 -20.87 12.08 10.53
C ALA A 389 -21.34 11.35 11.80
N GLY A 390 -20.44 10.83 12.64
CA GLY A 390 -20.80 9.98 13.79
C GLY A 390 -21.27 8.57 13.41
N GLU A 391 -20.93 8.12 12.20
CA GLU A 391 -21.40 6.87 11.60
C GLU A 391 -20.25 5.88 11.29
N VAL A 392 -19.08 6.04 11.93
CA VAL A 392 -17.86 5.28 11.61
C VAL A 392 -18.04 3.76 11.74
N ASP A 393 -18.92 3.29 12.62
CA ASP A 393 -19.22 1.87 12.82
C ASP A 393 -19.93 1.21 11.62
N ARG A 394 -20.42 1.99 10.66
CA ARG A 394 -20.96 1.49 9.39
C ARG A 394 -19.87 0.93 8.49
N PHE A 395 -18.60 1.38 8.62
CA PHE A 395 -17.49 0.88 7.83
C PHE A 395 -17.13 -0.55 8.26
N ILE A 396 -17.29 -1.50 7.37
CA ILE A 396 -17.01 -2.91 7.65
C ILE A 396 -15.76 -3.43 6.96
N PHE A 397 -15.48 -2.96 5.72
CA PHE A 397 -14.35 -3.46 4.92
C PHE A 397 -13.96 -2.49 3.82
N GLY A 398 -12.66 -2.43 3.50
CA GLY A 398 -12.14 -1.72 2.34
C GLY A 398 -10.97 -2.46 1.71
N PHE A 399 -10.84 -2.40 0.36
CA PHE A 399 -9.75 -3.07 -0.33
C PHE A 399 -9.35 -2.43 -1.66
N GLU A 400 -8.13 -2.72 -2.08
CA GLU A 400 -7.60 -2.46 -3.41
C GLU A 400 -7.15 -3.77 -4.08
N GLU A 401 -7.21 -3.81 -5.42
CA GLU A 401 -6.77 -4.95 -6.23
C GLU A 401 -5.30 -5.31 -5.99
N SER A 402 -4.53 -4.35 -5.51
CA SER A 402 -3.10 -4.46 -5.22
C SER A 402 -2.80 -5.05 -3.83
N TYR A 403 -3.62 -6.01 -3.39
CA TYR A 403 -3.40 -6.81 -2.16
C TYR A 403 -3.45 -6.02 -0.84
N GLY A 404 -4.08 -4.85 -0.84
CA GLY A 404 -4.28 -4.02 0.34
C GLY A 404 -5.71 -4.10 0.87
N TYR A 405 -5.88 -4.37 2.17
CA TYR A 405 -7.17 -4.59 2.81
C TYR A 405 -7.23 -3.88 4.17
N LEU A 406 -8.43 -3.55 4.61
CA LEU A 406 -8.70 -3.03 5.96
C LEU A 406 -10.10 -3.44 6.41
N ALA A 407 -10.24 -3.93 7.65
CA ALA A 407 -11.55 -4.21 8.25
C ALA A 407 -11.67 -3.46 9.59
N GLY A 408 -12.54 -2.46 9.62
CA GLY A 408 -12.76 -1.58 10.77
C GLY A 408 -11.95 -0.28 10.73
N PRO A 409 -12.37 0.71 11.54
CA PRO A 409 -11.93 2.09 11.39
C PRO A 409 -10.78 2.50 12.33
N TYR A 410 -10.03 1.57 12.92
CA TYR A 410 -9.00 1.87 13.93
C TYR A 410 -7.72 2.49 13.33
N VAL A 411 -7.46 2.26 12.04
CA VAL A 411 -6.40 2.87 11.24
C VAL A 411 -6.97 3.45 9.93
N ARG A 412 -6.15 4.15 9.15
CA ARG A 412 -6.56 4.84 7.91
C ARG A 412 -5.71 4.45 6.70
N ASP A 413 -5.01 3.34 6.79
CA ASP A 413 -4.24 2.75 5.68
C ASP A 413 -4.48 1.24 5.65
N LYS A 414 -3.97 0.59 4.62
CA LYS A 414 -3.98 -0.87 4.47
C LYS A 414 -3.33 -1.53 5.68
N ASP A 415 -3.87 -2.64 6.11
CA ASP A 415 -3.35 -3.39 7.23
C ASP A 415 -3.25 -4.89 6.89
N ALA A 416 -2.03 -5.34 6.62
CA ALA A 416 -1.78 -6.75 6.35
C ALA A 416 -1.93 -7.62 7.62
N VAL A 417 -1.85 -7.04 8.82
CA VAL A 417 -2.02 -7.81 10.07
C VAL A 417 -3.47 -8.25 10.25
N ILE A 418 -4.43 -7.31 10.10
CA ILE A 418 -5.85 -7.68 10.16
C ILE A 418 -6.26 -8.54 8.98
N ALA A 419 -5.73 -8.26 7.79
CA ALA A 419 -6.03 -9.08 6.62
C ALA A 419 -5.53 -10.51 6.82
N SER A 420 -4.30 -10.71 7.34
CA SER A 420 -3.76 -12.03 7.71
C SER A 420 -4.64 -12.74 8.72
N MET A 421 -5.09 -12.03 9.76
CA MET A 421 -5.99 -12.57 10.77
C MET A 421 -7.30 -13.07 10.15
N LEU A 422 -7.96 -12.23 9.36
CA LEU A 422 -9.26 -12.56 8.76
C LEU A 422 -9.16 -13.64 7.67
N ILE A 423 -8.09 -13.64 6.87
CA ILE A 423 -7.83 -14.70 5.88
C ILE A 423 -7.65 -16.04 6.58
N CYS A 424 -6.88 -16.09 7.67
CA CYS A 424 -6.68 -17.31 8.44
C CYS A 424 -7.97 -17.76 9.16
N GLU A 425 -8.74 -16.83 9.72
CA GLU A 425 -10.04 -17.15 10.33
C GLU A 425 -11.02 -17.70 9.27
N MET A 426 -11.07 -17.10 8.09
CA MET A 426 -11.87 -17.56 6.96
C MET A 426 -11.46 -18.96 6.49
N ALA A 427 -10.16 -19.22 6.34
CA ALA A 427 -9.64 -20.54 5.98
C ALA A 427 -9.98 -21.60 7.05
N ALA A 428 -9.83 -21.25 8.33
CA ALA A 428 -10.21 -22.07 9.47
C ALA A 428 -11.71 -22.37 9.47
N TYR A 429 -12.55 -21.41 9.14
CA TYR A 429 -14.00 -21.58 9.04
C TYR A 429 -14.38 -22.59 7.95
N TYR A 430 -13.92 -22.38 6.71
CA TYR A 430 -14.26 -23.30 5.62
C TYR A 430 -13.73 -24.71 5.87
N ARG A 431 -12.51 -24.85 6.42
CA ARG A 431 -11.99 -26.13 6.87
C ARG A 431 -12.92 -26.80 7.90
N SER A 432 -13.41 -26.05 8.88
CA SER A 432 -14.26 -26.60 9.97
C SER A 432 -15.60 -27.15 9.50
N ILE A 433 -16.09 -26.67 8.35
CA ILE A 433 -17.34 -27.14 7.74
C ILE A 433 -17.10 -28.13 6.57
N GLY A 434 -15.86 -28.61 6.39
CA GLY A 434 -15.51 -29.57 5.33
C GLY A 434 -15.44 -28.96 3.92
N SER A 435 -15.25 -27.65 3.81
CA SER A 435 -15.08 -26.90 2.57
C SER A 435 -13.66 -26.30 2.49
N SER A 436 -13.40 -25.47 1.48
CA SER A 436 -12.13 -24.76 1.28
C SER A 436 -12.34 -23.37 0.71
N LEU A 437 -11.30 -22.51 0.76
CA LEU A 437 -11.32 -21.20 0.11
C LEU A 437 -11.56 -21.33 -1.40
N LYS A 438 -10.93 -22.33 -2.03
CA LYS A 438 -11.12 -22.62 -3.47
C LYS A 438 -12.57 -22.93 -3.79
N GLN A 439 -13.18 -23.81 -3.01
CA GLN A 439 -14.57 -24.20 -3.22
C GLN A 439 -15.50 -22.99 -3.05
N ARG A 440 -15.29 -22.16 -2.01
CA ARG A 440 -16.11 -20.95 -1.83
C ARG A 440 -15.94 -19.96 -2.98
N LEU A 441 -14.74 -19.77 -3.48
CA LEU A 441 -14.49 -18.89 -4.61
C LEU A 441 -15.22 -19.37 -5.87
N GLU A 442 -15.21 -20.69 -6.15
CA GLU A 442 -15.95 -21.28 -7.27
C GLU A 442 -17.48 -21.13 -7.11
N GLU A 443 -18.00 -21.24 -5.88
CA GLU A 443 -19.42 -20.97 -5.58
C GLU A 443 -19.79 -19.51 -5.88
N ILE A 444 -18.95 -18.55 -5.47
CA ILE A 444 -19.13 -17.12 -5.77
C ILE A 444 -19.14 -16.90 -7.29
N TYR A 445 -18.21 -17.51 -8.03
CA TYR A 445 -18.19 -17.41 -9.49
C TYR A 445 -19.43 -18.06 -10.14
N ALA A 446 -19.90 -19.18 -9.60
CA ALA A 446 -21.12 -19.82 -10.13
C ALA A 446 -22.36 -18.97 -9.89
N GLU A 447 -22.40 -18.19 -8.82
CA GLU A 447 -23.55 -17.33 -8.47
C GLU A 447 -23.55 -16.00 -9.22
N TYR A 448 -22.36 -15.34 -9.37
CA TYR A 448 -22.27 -13.96 -9.89
C TYR A 448 -21.57 -13.84 -11.24
N GLY A 449 -21.02 -14.92 -11.79
CA GLY A 449 -20.20 -14.92 -13.01
C GLY A 449 -18.69 -14.93 -12.73
N ARG A 450 -17.95 -15.50 -13.69
CA ARG A 450 -16.49 -15.59 -13.58
C ARG A 450 -15.81 -14.35 -14.13
N TYR A 451 -15.49 -13.44 -13.22
CA TYR A 451 -14.74 -12.24 -13.54
C TYR A 451 -13.24 -12.52 -13.62
N LEU A 452 -12.58 -11.98 -14.64
CA LEU A 452 -11.13 -11.93 -14.73
C LEU A 452 -10.67 -10.47 -14.80
N ASN A 453 -9.78 -10.10 -13.89
CA ASN A 453 -9.18 -8.77 -13.85
C ASN A 453 -7.69 -8.88 -14.17
N LYS A 454 -7.25 -8.19 -15.23
CA LYS A 454 -5.85 -8.17 -15.69
C LYS A 454 -5.40 -6.76 -15.99
N ILE A 455 -4.08 -6.54 -15.92
CA ILE A 455 -3.45 -5.24 -16.16
C ILE A 455 -2.37 -5.42 -17.20
N ASP A 456 -2.40 -4.56 -18.24
CA ASP A 456 -1.27 -4.37 -19.15
C ASP A 456 -0.64 -3.00 -18.89
N SER A 457 0.68 -2.89 -19.07
CA SER A 457 1.44 -1.66 -18.87
C SER A 457 2.16 -1.28 -20.17
N PHE A 458 1.95 -0.05 -20.62
CA PHE A 458 2.61 0.52 -21.80
C PHE A 458 3.60 1.59 -21.35
N GLU A 459 4.87 1.40 -21.64
CA GLU A 459 5.95 2.32 -21.28
C GLU A 459 6.34 3.17 -22.49
N PHE A 460 6.59 4.45 -22.26
CA PHE A 460 6.98 5.42 -23.29
C PHE A 460 8.36 5.98 -22.95
N PRO A 461 9.45 5.27 -23.25
CA PRO A 461 10.80 5.67 -22.86
C PRO A 461 11.24 6.95 -23.58
N GLY A 462 12.14 7.72 -22.95
CA GLY A 462 12.74 8.92 -23.50
C GLY A 462 12.07 10.23 -23.05
N LEU A 463 12.68 11.36 -23.45
CA LEU A 463 12.29 12.69 -22.99
C LEU A 463 10.87 13.10 -23.42
N SER A 464 10.38 12.57 -24.54
CA SER A 464 9.02 12.84 -25.07
C SER A 464 7.95 11.87 -24.54
N GLY A 465 8.31 10.92 -23.67
CA GLY A 465 7.38 9.91 -23.19
C GLY A 465 6.17 10.48 -22.44
N MET A 466 6.38 11.51 -21.62
CA MET A 466 5.29 12.19 -20.91
C MET A 466 4.34 12.92 -21.86
N ASP A 467 4.88 13.58 -22.90
CA ASP A 467 4.08 14.29 -23.90
C ASP A 467 3.25 13.30 -24.73
N LYS A 468 3.87 12.18 -25.14
CA LYS A 468 3.17 11.11 -25.87
C LYS A 468 2.02 10.53 -25.03
N MET A 469 2.27 10.22 -23.76
CA MET A 469 1.27 9.73 -22.84
C MET A 469 0.10 10.74 -22.69
N SER A 470 0.41 12.03 -22.53
CA SER A 470 -0.58 13.10 -22.43
C SER A 470 -1.41 13.22 -23.71
N GLY A 471 -0.76 13.11 -24.89
CA GLY A 471 -1.44 13.13 -26.18
C GLY A 471 -2.39 11.95 -26.37
N ILE A 472 -2.00 10.73 -25.96
CA ILE A 472 -2.88 9.55 -25.98
C ILE A 472 -4.13 9.80 -25.10
N MET A 473 -3.95 10.29 -23.87
CA MET A 473 -5.07 10.55 -22.99
C MET A 473 -6.01 11.64 -23.51
N GLN A 474 -5.44 12.69 -24.12
CA GLN A 474 -6.23 13.74 -24.75
C GLN A 474 -7.03 13.20 -25.94
N ASN A 475 -6.40 12.43 -26.83
CA ASN A 475 -7.08 11.83 -27.97
C ASN A 475 -8.23 10.89 -27.53
N LEU A 476 -8.02 10.08 -26.49
CA LEU A 476 -9.07 9.20 -25.94
C LEU A 476 -10.27 9.97 -25.36
N ARG A 477 -10.08 11.22 -24.90
CA ARG A 477 -11.17 12.09 -24.45
C ARG A 477 -11.92 12.74 -25.59
N GLU A 478 -11.19 13.23 -26.58
CA GLU A 478 -11.76 13.97 -27.71
C GLU A 478 -12.41 13.02 -28.73
N ASN A 479 -11.83 11.83 -28.92
CA ASN A 479 -12.22 10.84 -29.89
C ASN A 479 -12.43 9.48 -29.22
N ALA A 480 -13.33 9.43 -28.21
CA ALA A 480 -13.63 8.19 -27.52
C ALA A 480 -14.08 7.10 -28.52
N PRO A 481 -13.50 5.87 -28.45
CA PRO A 481 -13.90 4.80 -29.33
C PRO A 481 -15.38 4.45 -29.13
N ALA A 482 -16.12 4.37 -30.22
CA ALA A 482 -17.51 3.91 -30.20
C ALA A 482 -17.62 2.39 -29.94
N GLU A 483 -16.54 1.67 -30.23
CA GLU A 483 -16.44 0.21 -30.16
C GLU A 483 -15.02 -0.20 -29.76
N ILE A 484 -14.87 -1.22 -28.92
CA ILE A 484 -13.60 -1.85 -28.57
C ILE A 484 -13.74 -3.35 -28.80
N ALA A 485 -12.87 -3.95 -29.61
CA ALA A 485 -12.87 -5.37 -29.93
C ALA A 485 -14.20 -5.90 -30.50
N GLY A 486 -14.97 -5.07 -31.20
CA GLY A 486 -16.28 -5.44 -31.75
C GLY A 486 -17.43 -5.30 -30.77
N TYR A 487 -17.19 -4.85 -29.53
CA TYR A 487 -18.23 -4.52 -28.55
C TYR A 487 -18.48 -3.02 -28.50
N LYS A 488 -19.74 -2.64 -28.55
CA LYS A 488 -20.18 -1.24 -28.44
C LYS A 488 -19.81 -0.69 -27.06
N VAL A 489 -19.22 0.50 -27.04
CA VAL A 489 -19.04 1.28 -25.80
C VAL A 489 -20.37 1.89 -25.41
N THR A 490 -20.91 1.49 -24.27
CA THR A 490 -22.21 1.95 -23.76
C THR A 490 -22.11 3.15 -22.85
N GLU A 491 -20.96 3.32 -22.17
CA GLU A 491 -20.71 4.43 -21.26
C GLU A 491 -19.22 4.77 -21.25
N VAL A 492 -18.91 6.07 -21.22
CA VAL A 492 -17.56 6.58 -21.01
C VAL A 492 -17.58 7.50 -19.80
N THR A 493 -16.81 7.16 -18.76
CA THR A 493 -16.66 8.00 -17.57
C THR A 493 -15.26 8.63 -17.57
N ASP A 494 -15.21 9.96 -17.57
CA ASP A 494 -13.98 10.74 -17.43
C ASP A 494 -13.86 11.29 -16.01
N TYR A 495 -12.94 10.78 -15.23
CA TYR A 495 -12.74 11.19 -13.83
C TYR A 495 -12.06 12.56 -13.67
N THR A 496 -11.74 13.28 -14.76
CA THR A 496 -11.42 14.72 -14.67
C THR A 496 -12.65 15.58 -14.41
N LYS A 497 -13.85 15.02 -14.66
CA LYS A 497 -15.15 15.71 -14.51
C LYS A 497 -15.75 15.43 -13.13
N THR A 498 -15.35 16.20 -12.16
CA THR A 498 -15.75 16.03 -10.74
C THR A 498 -17.26 16.16 -10.51
N GLU A 499 -17.96 17.01 -11.29
CA GLU A 499 -19.42 17.20 -11.20
C GLU A 499 -20.20 15.96 -11.66
N GLU A 500 -19.66 15.18 -12.61
CA GLU A 500 -20.30 13.97 -13.12
C GLU A 500 -20.02 12.76 -12.21
N THR A 501 -18.80 12.68 -11.65
CA THR A 501 -18.33 11.50 -10.90
C THR A 501 -18.56 11.61 -9.39
N GLY A 502 -18.69 12.81 -8.86
CA GLY A 502 -18.75 13.07 -7.42
C GLY A 502 -17.43 12.80 -6.69
N LEU A 503 -16.36 12.49 -7.43
CA LEU A 503 -15.02 12.21 -6.89
C LEU A 503 -14.03 13.32 -7.25
N PRO A 504 -12.93 13.47 -6.52
CA PRO A 504 -11.86 14.39 -6.89
C PRO A 504 -11.33 14.13 -8.30
N ALA A 505 -10.82 15.18 -8.96
CA ALA A 505 -10.32 15.05 -10.32
C ALA A 505 -9.15 14.06 -10.40
N ALA A 506 -9.24 13.11 -11.33
CA ALA A 506 -8.20 12.13 -11.60
C ALA A 506 -8.07 11.87 -13.11
N ASN A 507 -6.85 11.68 -13.59
CA ASN A 507 -6.59 11.36 -14.99
C ASN A 507 -6.89 9.88 -15.27
N VAL A 508 -8.18 9.51 -15.30
CA VAL A 508 -8.66 8.15 -15.51
C VAL A 508 -9.84 8.18 -16.46
N LEU A 509 -9.88 7.23 -17.39
CA LEU A 509 -11.02 6.99 -18.29
C LEU A 509 -11.52 5.56 -18.10
N VAL A 510 -12.83 5.40 -17.98
CA VAL A 510 -13.50 4.09 -17.89
C VAL A 510 -14.43 3.92 -19.07
N TYR A 511 -14.26 2.85 -19.82
CA TYR A 511 -15.12 2.41 -20.92
C TYR A 511 -15.90 1.18 -20.48
N LYS A 512 -17.22 1.27 -20.42
CA LYS A 512 -18.11 0.12 -20.23
C LYS A 512 -18.59 -0.39 -21.59
N LEU A 513 -18.55 -1.69 -21.76
CA LEU A 513 -18.93 -2.38 -22.99
C LEU A 513 -20.32 -3.01 -22.84
N GLU A 514 -21.01 -3.24 -23.96
CA GLU A 514 -22.36 -3.81 -23.99
C GLU A 514 -22.49 -5.21 -23.39
N ASN A 515 -21.38 -5.95 -23.28
CA ASN A 515 -21.29 -7.26 -22.64
C ASN A 515 -20.92 -7.19 -21.14
N ASN A 516 -21.03 -6.00 -20.49
CA ASN A 516 -20.65 -5.72 -19.12
C ASN A 516 -19.15 -5.82 -18.78
N GLU A 517 -18.30 -5.90 -19.80
CA GLU A 517 -16.86 -5.80 -19.63
C GLU A 517 -16.41 -4.34 -19.52
N THR A 518 -15.22 -4.12 -18.96
CA THR A 518 -14.67 -2.77 -18.81
C THR A 518 -13.21 -2.68 -19.24
N VAL A 519 -12.86 -1.53 -19.80
CA VAL A 519 -11.47 -1.13 -20.07
C VAL A 519 -11.23 0.20 -19.35
N ILE A 520 -10.25 0.23 -18.44
CA ILE A 520 -9.89 1.43 -17.69
C ILE A 520 -8.49 1.87 -18.11
N VAL A 521 -8.34 3.13 -18.51
CA VAL A 521 -7.08 3.72 -18.95
C VAL A 521 -6.60 4.71 -17.88
N ARG A 522 -5.42 4.47 -17.33
CA ARG A 522 -4.84 5.29 -16.26
C ARG A 522 -3.35 5.52 -16.50
N PRO A 523 -2.93 6.76 -16.77
CA PRO A 523 -1.52 7.11 -16.83
C PRO A 523 -0.90 7.17 -15.42
N SER A 524 0.41 6.89 -15.32
CA SER A 524 1.17 7.16 -14.11
C SER A 524 1.38 8.66 -13.92
N GLY A 525 1.32 9.14 -12.68
CA GLY A 525 1.62 10.53 -12.36
C GLY A 525 3.12 10.85 -12.31
N THR A 526 3.99 9.82 -12.26
CA THR A 526 5.42 9.99 -12.00
C THR A 526 6.32 9.37 -13.07
N GLU A 527 5.79 8.44 -13.87
CA GLU A 527 6.53 7.70 -14.89
C GLU A 527 5.83 7.80 -16.24
N PRO A 528 6.54 7.81 -17.37
CA PRO A 528 5.94 7.81 -18.71
C PRO A 528 5.35 6.43 -19.03
N LYS A 529 4.21 6.10 -18.41
CA LYS A 529 3.59 4.78 -18.41
C LYS A 529 2.08 4.89 -18.31
N ILE A 530 1.36 4.15 -19.15
CA ILE A 530 -0.10 3.97 -19.05
C ILE A 530 -0.39 2.54 -18.61
N LYS A 531 -1.24 2.39 -17.60
CA LYS A 531 -1.83 1.11 -17.21
C LYS A 531 -3.22 0.99 -17.78
N ILE A 532 -3.50 -0.18 -18.36
CA ILE A 532 -4.83 -0.57 -18.83
C ILE A 532 -5.32 -1.70 -17.95
N TYR A 533 -6.47 -1.49 -17.32
CA TYR A 533 -7.14 -2.51 -16.52
C TYR A 533 -8.28 -3.09 -17.35
N TYR A 534 -8.29 -4.39 -17.49
CA TYR A 534 -9.35 -5.14 -18.17
C TYR A 534 -10.16 -5.90 -17.14
N THR A 535 -11.46 -5.78 -17.20
CA THR A 535 -12.39 -6.68 -16.53
C THR A 535 -13.18 -7.42 -17.57
N THR A 536 -13.03 -8.73 -17.61
CA THR A 536 -13.74 -9.60 -18.56
C THR A 536 -14.57 -10.65 -17.83
N LEU A 537 -15.57 -11.14 -18.51
CA LEU A 537 -16.53 -12.13 -18.03
C LEU A 537 -16.49 -13.36 -18.91
N GLY A 538 -16.59 -14.55 -18.32
CA GLY A 538 -16.68 -15.81 -19.03
C GLY A 538 -17.46 -16.85 -18.23
N LYS A 539 -17.87 -17.92 -18.90
CA LYS A 539 -18.43 -19.10 -18.21
C LYS A 539 -17.34 -19.86 -17.42
N ASP A 540 -16.08 -19.71 -17.88
CA ASP A 540 -14.90 -20.28 -17.26
C ASP A 540 -13.69 -19.34 -17.45
N LEU A 541 -12.55 -19.70 -16.84
CA LEU A 541 -11.33 -18.88 -16.90
C LEU A 541 -10.77 -18.79 -18.34
N ALA A 542 -10.92 -19.84 -19.15
CA ALA A 542 -10.40 -19.85 -20.51
C ALA A 542 -11.16 -18.87 -21.40
N GLU A 543 -12.47 -18.81 -21.28
CA GLU A 543 -13.30 -17.85 -21.99
C GLU A 543 -13.02 -16.42 -21.55
N ALA A 544 -12.98 -16.14 -20.21
CA ALA A 544 -12.64 -14.82 -19.70
C ALA A 544 -11.24 -14.36 -20.13
N GLN A 545 -10.25 -15.28 -20.22
CA GLN A 545 -8.91 -14.97 -20.73
C GLN A 545 -8.93 -14.67 -22.25
N ALA A 546 -9.68 -15.43 -23.03
CA ALA A 546 -9.83 -15.17 -24.47
C ALA A 546 -10.44 -13.79 -24.75
N GLU A 547 -11.44 -13.38 -23.96
CA GLU A 547 -12.02 -12.04 -24.07
C GLU A 547 -10.99 -10.96 -23.67
N LYS A 548 -10.21 -11.17 -22.57
CA LYS A 548 -9.11 -10.25 -22.21
C LYS A 548 -8.11 -10.09 -23.35
N ASP A 549 -7.69 -11.17 -23.97
CA ASP A 549 -6.70 -11.13 -25.05
C ASP A 549 -7.25 -10.39 -26.29
N LYS A 550 -8.53 -10.58 -26.62
CA LYS A 550 -9.24 -9.86 -27.67
C LYS A 550 -9.32 -8.34 -27.40
N LEU A 551 -9.65 -7.94 -26.15
CA LEU A 551 -9.64 -6.54 -25.76
C LEU A 551 -8.22 -5.96 -25.81
N ALA A 552 -7.22 -6.68 -25.32
CA ALA A 552 -5.83 -6.24 -25.33
C ALA A 552 -5.29 -6.00 -26.74
N GLU A 553 -5.59 -6.87 -27.70
CA GLU A 553 -5.23 -6.68 -29.10
C GLU A 553 -5.89 -5.44 -29.72
N ALA A 554 -7.15 -5.16 -29.36
CA ALA A 554 -7.86 -3.97 -29.84
C ALA A 554 -7.32 -2.65 -29.23
N VAL A 555 -6.79 -2.70 -28.00
CA VAL A 555 -6.24 -1.51 -27.31
C VAL A 555 -4.80 -1.20 -27.75
N LYS A 556 -4.00 -2.19 -28.15
CA LYS A 556 -2.59 -1.97 -28.57
C LYS A 556 -2.40 -0.83 -29.60
N PRO A 557 -3.18 -0.74 -30.69
CA PRO A 557 -3.04 0.33 -31.67
C PRO A 557 -3.35 1.72 -31.09
N ILE A 558 -4.21 1.79 -30.08
CA ILE A 558 -4.59 3.05 -29.42
C ILE A 558 -3.42 3.58 -28.56
N MET A 559 -2.56 2.67 -28.05
CA MET A 559 -1.38 2.98 -27.24
C MET A 559 -0.11 3.18 -28.08
N ALA A 560 -0.15 2.90 -29.38
CA ALA A 560 0.99 3.08 -30.28
C ALA A 560 1.14 4.53 -30.75
#